data_16cbd0c932915929e227e9e4ce80be5e
#
_entry.id   16cbd0c932915929e227e9e4ce80be5e
#
_cell.length_a   1.000
_cell.length_b   1.000
_cell.length_c   1.000
_cell.angle_alpha   90.00
_cell.angle_beta   90.00
_cell.angle_gamma   90.00
#
_symmetry.space_group_name_H-M   'P 1'
#
loop_
_entity.id
_entity.type
_entity.pdbx_description
1 polymer ?
#
loop_
_entity_poly.entity_id
_entity_poly.type
_entity_poly.pdbx_seq_one_letter_code
_entity_poly.pdbx_strand_id
1 'polypeptide(L)'
;MSRDVFICDAVRTPIGRFGGALAGVRADDLAAIPLQALLERNPGLDPAAVEEVFMGSANQAGEDNRNVARMAALLAGLPETVPGVTLNRLCASGMDAVGTAFRAIASGELELAIAGGVESMSRAPYVMGKADSAFGRTQKIEDTTIGWRFINPKMKELYGVDAMPQTADNVADQWQINREDQDAFALRSQQRTAAAQQAGFFAEEIVPVVIKGKKGETIVDTDEHPRADTTAEALAKLKPVNGPDKTVTAGNASGVNDGAAAMILASAEAVQKYGLKRRARVLGMASAGVAPRIMGYGPVPAVKKLCERLKLAVSDFAVIELNEAFAAQGLAVTRDLGLADDDARVNPNGGAIALGHPLGMSGARLVLTTVHQLEKSGGKLGLATMCVGVGQGLALVVERV
;
A
#
# COMPACT_ATOMS: atom_id res chain seq x y z
N MET A 1 -15.76 -16.53 21.15
CA MET A 1 -15.29 -15.12 21.23
C MET A 1 -14.13 -14.99 20.26
N SER A 2 -14.03 -13.89 19.51
CA SER A 2 -12.87 -13.62 18.66
C SER A 2 -11.63 -13.42 19.52
N ARG A 3 -10.48 -14.01 19.13
CA ARG A 3 -9.21 -13.82 19.83
C ARG A 3 -8.61 -12.46 19.51
N ASP A 4 -7.84 -11.89 20.44
CA ASP A 4 -7.03 -10.71 20.18
C ASP A 4 -5.86 -11.07 19.24
N VAL A 5 -5.60 -10.18 18.28
CA VAL A 5 -4.52 -10.34 17.30
C VAL A 5 -3.62 -9.12 17.35
N PHE A 6 -2.32 -9.35 17.51
CA PHE A 6 -1.33 -8.31 17.68
C PHE A 6 -0.39 -8.23 16.48
N ILE A 7 -0.10 -7.00 16.05
CA ILE A 7 1.07 -6.69 15.22
C ILE A 7 2.27 -6.61 16.16
N CYS A 8 3.27 -7.47 15.92
CA CYS A 8 4.42 -7.64 16.82
C CYS A 8 5.69 -6.95 16.31
N ASP A 9 5.95 -7.01 15.03
CA ASP A 9 7.00 -6.27 14.34
C ASP A 9 6.56 -5.98 12.90
N ALA A 10 7.10 -4.91 12.31
CA ALA A 10 6.78 -4.53 10.95
C ALA A 10 7.94 -3.73 10.33
N VAL A 11 8.28 -4.05 9.10
CA VAL A 11 9.36 -3.41 8.33
C VAL A 11 9.00 -3.30 6.86
N ARG A 12 9.72 -2.43 6.15
CA ARG A 12 9.60 -2.24 4.71
C ARG A 12 10.94 -1.99 4.04
N THR A 13 11.03 -2.22 2.75
CA THR A 13 12.12 -1.70 1.95
C THR A 13 11.98 -0.18 1.77
N PRO A 14 13.01 0.52 1.31
CA PRO A 14 12.82 1.82 0.68
C PRO A 14 11.81 1.72 -0.46
N ILE A 15 11.17 2.83 -0.81
CA ILE A 15 10.34 2.93 -2.01
C ILE A 15 11.19 3.49 -3.15
N GLY A 16 11.42 2.67 -4.18
CA GLY A 16 12.09 3.07 -5.41
C GLY A 16 11.13 3.79 -6.36
N ARG A 17 11.64 4.74 -7.14
CA ARG A 17 10.89 5.30 -8.27
C ARG A 17 10.95 4.37 -9.48
N PHE A 18 10.03 4.53 -10.41
CA PHE A 18 10.03 3.79 -11.68
C PHE A 18 11.37 3.94 -12.43
N GLY A 19 11.98 2.81 -12.77
CA GLY A 19 13.29 2.79 -13.41
C GLY A 19 14.45 3.28 -12.54
N GLY A 20 14.24 3.41 -11.21
CA GLY A 20 15.22 3.91 -10.25
C GLY A 20 16.07 2.85 -9.58
N ALA A 21 16.47 3.12 -8.34
CA ALA A 21 17.45 2.30 -7.61
C ALA A 21 17.06 0.83 -7.44
N LEU A 22 15.75 0.55 -7.27
CA LEU A 22 15.22 -0.81 -7.09
C LEU A 22 14.84 -1.52 -8.39
N ALA A 23 14.89 -0.85 -9.54
CA ALA A 23 14.45 -1.41 -10.83
C ALA A 23 15.20 -2.69 -11.25
N GLY A 24 16.41 -2.91 -10.75
CA GLY A 24 17.22 -4.11 -10.99
C GLY A 24 16.87 -5.29 -10.09
N VAL A 25 16.07 -5.09 -9.03
CA VAL A 25 15.72 -6.12 -8.05
C VAL A 25 14.46 -6.86 -8.50
N ARG A 26 14.50 -8.18 -8.55
CA ARG A 26 13.34 -9.02 -8.88
C ARG A 26 12.24 -8.85 -7.83
N ALA A 27 10.98 -8.97 -8.24
CA ALA A 27 9.84 -8.81 -7.32
C ALA A 27 9.83 -9.86 -6.21
N ASP A 28 10.19 -11.11 -6.51
CA ASP A 28 10.27 -12.21 -5.55
C ASP A 28 11.43 -12.02 -4.54
N ASP A 29 12.59 -11.56 -5.00
CA ASP A 29 13.72 -11.21 -4.13
C ASP A 29 13.39 -9.99 -3.24
N LEU A 30 12.77 -8.96 -3.83
CA LEU A 30 12.34 -7.77 -3.09
C LEU A 30 11.34 -8.10 -1.96
N ALA A 31 10.41 -9.03 -2.24
CA ALA A 31 9.45 -9.52 -1.26
C ALA A 31 10.10 -10.31 -0.12
N ALA A 32 11.20 -11.01 -0.37
CA ALA A 32 11.91 -11.80 0.63
C ALA A 32 12.65 -10.94 1.68
N ILE A 33 13.11 -9.74 1.29
CA ILE A 33 13.91 -8.86 2.17
C ILE A 33 13.19 -8.52 3.48
N PRO A 34 11.96 -7.99 3.50
CA PRO A 34 11.27 -7.68 4.75
C PRO A 34 10.92 -8.94 5.56
N LEU A 35 10.68 -10.09 4.92
CA LEU A 35 10.46 -11.34 5.64
C LEU A 35 11.72 -11.79 6.39
N GLN A 36 12.87 -11.80 5.69
CA GLN A 36 14.15 -12.14 6.30
C GLN A 36 14.48 -11.20 7.46
N ALA A 37 14.32 -9.90 7.27
CA ALA A 37 14.56 -8.90 8.30
C ALA A 37 13.69 -9.12 9.55
N LEU A 38 12.44 -9.52 9.39
CA LEU A 38 11.57 -9.86 10.53
C LEU A 38 12.08 -11.05 11.33
N LEU A 39 12.61 -12.09 10.67
CA LEU A 39 13.21 -13.24 11.35
C LEU A 39 14.49 -12.84 12.10
N GLU A 40 15.35 -12.06 11.47
CA GLU A 40 16.60 -11.58 12.08
C GLU A 40 16.34 -10.66 13.30
N ARG A 41 15.32 -9.82 13.23
CA ARG A 41 14.94 -8.91 14.33
C ARG A 41 14.26 -9.61 15.50
N ASN A 42 13.72 -10.80 15.28
CA ASN A 42 13.00 -11.59 16.27
C ASN A 42 13.66 -12.97 16.49
N PRO A 43 14.90 -13.02 17.01
CA PRO A 43 15.67 -14.27 17.11
C PRO A 43 15.05 -15.31 18.07
N GLY A 44 14.10 -14.92 18.91
CA GLY A 44 13.32 -15.83 19.76
C GLY A 44 12.19 -16.53 19.01
N LEU A 45 11.85 -16.09 17.81
CA LEU A 45 10.83 -16.72 16.97
C LEU A 45 11.45 -17.88 16.19
N ASP A 46 10.94 -19.08 16.44
CA ASP A 46 11.24 -20.23 15.57
C ASP A 46 10.59 -20.00 14.19
N PRO A 47 11.36 -19.92 13.09
CA PRO A 47 10.79 -19.76 11.76
C PRO A 47 9.77 -20.83 11.38
N ALA A 48 9.87 -22.04 11.93
CA ALA A 48 8.91 -23.12 11.71
C ALA A 48 7.56 -22.90 12.43
N ALA A 49 7.50 -21.92 13.34
CA ALA A 49 6.26 -21.52 14.00
C ALA A 49 5.39 -20.59 13.16
N VAL A 50 5.91 -20.05 12.08
CA VAL A 50 5.10 -19.29 11.11
C VAL A 50 4.21 -20.27 10.36
N GLU A 51 2.90 -20.14 10.56
CA GLU A 51 1.93 -21.09 10.00
C GLU A 51 1.52 -20.74 8.58
N GLU A 52 1.58 -19.45 8.20
CA GLU A 52 1.32 -18.99 6.83
C GLU A 52 1.93 -17.61 6.55
N VAL A 53 2.31 -17.39 5.28
CA VAL A 53 2.73 -16.09 4.75
C VAL A 53 1.68 -15.56 3.78
N PHE A 54 1.10 -14.39 4.09
CA PHE A 54 0.12 -13.68 3.25
C PHE A 54 0.80 -12.48 2.58
N MET A 55 0.92 -12.47 1.25
CA MET A 55 1.49 -11.32 0.53
C MET A 55 0.51 -10.77 -0.49
N GLY A 56 0.32 -9.45 -0.45
CA GLY A 56 -0.39 -8.73 -1.49
C GLY A 56 0.50 -8.46 -2.70
N SER A 57 -0.02 -8.70 -3.91
CA SER A 57 0.62 -8.32 -5.18
C SER A 57 -0.46 -8.09 -6.23
N ALA A 58 -0.40 -6.96 -6.93
CA ALA A 58 -1.44 -6.58 -7.89
C ALA A 58 -1.18 -7.12 -9.30
N ASN A 59 0.07 -7.12 -9.76
CA ASN A 59 0.39 -7.47 -11.15
C ASN A 59 0.33 -8.98 -11.39
N GLN A 60 1.19 -9.76 -10.79
CA GLN A 60 1.31 -11.22 -10.91
C GLN A 60 1.53 -11.73 -12.36
N ALA A 61 1.99 -10.89 -13.27
CA ALA A 61 2.22 -11.24 -14.67
C ALA A 61 3.69 -11.57 -14.98
N GLY A 62 4.62 -11.14 -14.12
CA GLY A 62 6.06 -11.29 -14.29
C GLY A 62 6.71 -12.23 -13.29
N GLU A 63 7.76 -11.74 -12.64
CA GLU A 63 8.53 -12.47 -11.63
C GLU A 63 7.74 -12.72 -10.33
N ASP A 64 6.65 -12.00 -10.16
CA ASP A 64 5.63 -12.11 -9.11
C ASP A 64 4.55 -13.17 -9.39
N ASN A 65 4.65 -13.90 -10.50
CA ASN A 65 3.74 -15.01 -10.81
C ASN A 65 4.01 -16.24 -9.91
N ARG A 66 3.17 -17.25 -10.00
CA ARG A 66 3.29 -18.54 -9.29
C ARG A 66 3.37 -18.38 -7.76
N ASN A 67 2.54 -17.49 -7.20
CA ASN A 67 2.44 -17.29 -5.76
C ASN A 67 3.73 -16.67 -5.16
N VAL A 68 3.89 -15.36 -5.37
CA VAL A 68 5.06 -14.62 -4.86
C VAL A 68 5.23 -14.73 -3.34
N ALA A 69 4.14 -14.90 -2.56
CA ALA A 69 4.22 -15.11 -1.12
C ALA A 69 5.01 -16.37 -0.78
N ARG A 70 4.72 -17.50 -1.45
CA ARG A 70 5.44 -18.75 -1.23
C ARG A 70 6.88 -18.68 -1.70
N MET A 71 7.13 -18.03 -2.85
CA MET A 71 8.49 -17.83 -3.36
C MET A 71 9.31 -16.97 -2.40
N ALA A 72 8.77 -15.85 -1.94
CA ALA A 72 9.43 -14.97 -0.99
C ALA A 72 9.70 -15.67 0.36
N ALA A 73 8.77 -16.48 0.86
CA ALA A 73 8.96 -17.25 2.10
C ALA A 73 10.18 -18.17 2.01
N LEU A 74 10.31 -18.92 0.91
CA LEU A 74 11.45 -19.81 0.67
C LEU A 74 12.77 -19.04 0.49
N LEU A 75 12.74 -17.95 -0.28
CA LEU A 75 13.91 -17.09 -0.50
C LEU A 75 14.37 -16.39 0.79
N ALA A 76 13.45 -16.08 1.70
CA ALA A 76 13.75 -15.51 3.01
C ALA A 76 14.31 -16.55 4.02
N GLY A 77 14.35 -17.83 3.65
CA GLY A 77 14.86 -18.90 4.52
C GLY A 77 13.84 -19.49 5.49
N LEU A 78 12.55 -19.22 5.30
CA LEU A 78 11.51 -19.95 6.03
C LEU A 78 11.51 -21.44 5.61
N PRO A 79 11.22 -22.38 6.54
CA PRO A 79 11.16 -23.80 6.24
C PRO A 79 10.16 -24.13 5.13
N GLU A 80 10.42 -25.20 4.38
CA GLU A 80 9.52 -25.70 3.34
C GLU A 80 8.12 -26.08 3.85
N THR A 81 7.97 -26.26 5.14
CA THR A 81 6.69 -26.52 5.80
C THR A 81 5.78 -25.31 5.90
N VAL A 82 6.33 -24.08 5.77
CA VAL A 82 5.56 -22.83 5.87
C VAL A 82 4.89 -22.51 4.54
N PRO A 83 3.58 -22.61 4.41
CA PRO A 83 2.87 -22.27 3.17
C PRO A 83 2.81 -20.75 2.96
N GLY A 84 2.30 -20.35 1.81
CA GLY A 84 2.08 -18.95 1.50
C GLY A 84 1.00 -18.75 0.48
N VAL A 85 0.28 -17.65 0.56
CA VAL A 85 -0.79 -17.27 -0.36
C VAL A 85 -0.63 -15.83 -0.83
N THR A 86 -0.79 -15.62 -2.14
CA THR A 86 -0.78 -14.28 -2.73
C THR A 86 -2.21 -13.78 -2.94
N LEU A 87 -2.48 -12.56 -2.44
CA LEU A 87 -3.78 -11.92 -2.54
C LEU A 87 -3.73 -10.75 -3.52
N ASN A 88 -4.82 -10.57 -4.26
CA ASN A 88 -4.99 -9.44 -5.15
C ASN A 88 -6.29 -8.68 -4.85
N ARG A 89 -6.14 -7.49 -4.30
CA ARG A 89 -7.15 -6.43 -4.24
C ARG A 89 -6.54 -5.14 -4.80
N LEU A 90 -5.84 -5.26 -5.93
CA LEU A 90 -5.13 -4.15 -6.56
C LEU A 90 -4.31 -3.33 -5.54
N CYS A 91 -4.50 -2.02 -5.46
CA CYS A 91 -3.77 -1.13 -4.55
C CYS A 91 -3.81 -1.56 -3.08
N ALA A 92 -4.89 -2.20 -2.63
CA ALA A 92 -5.07 -2.60 -1.23
C ALA A 92 -4.62 -4.05 -0.93
N SER A 93 -3.95 -4.73 -1.85
CA SER A 93 -3.56 -6.14 -1.69
C SER A 93 -2.79 -6.39 -0.39
N GLY A 94 -1.84 -5.53 -0.04
CA GLY A 94 -1.06 -5.66 1.20
C GLY A 94 -1.89 -5.45 2.47
N MET A 95 -2.83 -4.50 2.49
CA MET A 95 -3.74 -4.33 3.63
C MET A 95 -4.71 -5.51 3.74
N ASP A 96 -5.19 -6.06 2.62
CA ASP A 96 -6.07 -7.23 2.62
C ASP A 96 -5.33 -8.50 3.08
N ALA A 97 -4.02 -8.60 2.79
CA ALA A 97 -3.16 -9.65 3.34
C ALA A 97 -3.09 -9.57 4.87
N VAL A 98 -2.85 -8.37 5.42
CA VAL A 98 -2.88 -8.13 6.88
C VAL A 98 -4.24 -8.46 7.48
N GLY A 99 -5.32 -8.03 6.85
CA GLY A 99 -6.67 -8.32 7.30
C GLY A 99 -7.07 -9.80 7.16
N THR A 100 -6.49 -10.54 6.23
CA THR A 100 -6.70 -11.98 6.07
C THR A 100 -5.99 -12.74 7.18
N ALA A 101 -4.73 -12.43 7.45
CA ALA A 101 -3.99 -12.97 8.59
C ALA A 101 -4.71 -12.67 9.92
N PHE A 102 -5.17 -11.42 10.11
CA PHE A 102 -5.98 -11.04 11.26
C PHE A 102 -7.20 -11.95 11.42
N ARG A 103 -7.98 -12.17 10.35
CA ARG A 103 -9.19 -13.01 10.42
C ARG A 103 -8.87 -14.46 10.73
N ALA A 104 -7.82 -15.03 10.14
CA ALA A 104 -7.40 -16.40 10.38
C ALA A 104 -6.94 -16.62 11.84
N ILE A 105 -6.20 -15.67 12.41
CA ILE A 105 -5.78 -15.74 13.81
C ILE A 105 -6.97 -15.49 14.76
N ALA A 106 -7.81 -14.49 14.46
CA ALA A 106 -8.97 -14.15 15.29
C ALA A 106 -10.02 -15.28 15.34
N SER A 107 -10.13 -16.09 14.27
CA SER A 107 -11.01 -17.28 14.23
C SER A 107 -10.42 -18.48 14.98
N GLY A 108 -9.10 -18.46 15.26
CA GLY A 108 -8.38 -19.58 15.88
C GLY A 108 -7.91 -20.64 14.88
N GLU A 109 -7.90 -20.33 13.59
CA GLU A 109 -7.34 -21.18 12.55
C GLU A 109 -5.81 -21.17 12.58
N LEU A 110 -5.21 -20.00 12.86
CA LEU A 110 -3.78 -19.79 13.01
C LEU A 110 -3.46 -19.12 14.35
N GLU A 111 -2.22 -19.27 14.79
CA GLU A 111 -1.67 -18.59 15.97
C GLU A 111 -0.67 -17.49 15.57
N LEU A 112 0.08 -17.70 14.47
CA LEU A 112 1.14 -16.80 14.03
C LEU A 112 1.26 -16.81 12.50
N ALA A 113 1.27 -15.62 11.91
CA ALA A 113 1.43 -15.43 10.49
C ALA A 113 2.34 -14.24 10.17
N ILE A 114 2.94 -14.22 9.00
CA ILE A 114 3.55 -13.02 8.42
C ILE A 114 2.63 -12.52 7.31
N ALA A 115 2.32 -11.21 7.32
CA ALA A 115 1.51 -10.60 6.30
C ALA A 115 2.19 -9.34 5.74
N GLY A 116 2.00 -9.07 4.45
CA GLY A 116 2.63 -7.92 3.82
C GLY A 116 2.22 -7.74 2.37
N GLY A 117 3.12 -7.17 1.58
CA GLY A 117 2.89 -7.02 0.15
C GLY A 117 4.12 -6.52 -0.60
N VAL A 118 4.11 -6.72 -1.90
CA VAL A 118 5.18 -6.33 -2.81
C VAL A 118 4.60 -5.84 -4.13
N GLU A 119 5.28 -4.88 -4.72
CA GLU A 119 5.10 -4.52 -6.12
C GLU A 119 6.43 -4.07 -6.70
N SER A 120 6.81 -4.59 -7.86
CA SER A 120 7.87 -4.03 -8.69
C SER A 120 7.25 -3.58 -10.01
N MET A 121 6.83 -2.31 -10.05
CA MET A 121 6.19 -1.75 -11.24
C MET A 121 7.21 -1.47 -12.34
N SER A 122 8.49 -1.27 -11.99
CA SER A 122 9.60 -1.15 -12.96
C SER A 122 9.83 -2.43 -13.76
N ARG A 123 9.54 -3.59 -13.16
CA ARG A 123 9.76 -4.91 -13.79
C ARG A 123 8.47 -5.56 -14.30
N ALA A 124 7.36 -4.82 -14.28
CA ALA A 124 6.11 -5.29 -14.86
C ALA A 124 6.31 -5.62 -16.35
N PRO A 125 6.01 -6.86 -16.79
CA PRO A 125 6.35 -7.31 -18.14
C PRO A 125 5.39 -6.78 -19.18
N TYR A 126 5.82 -6.78 -20.44
CA TYR A 126 4.92 -6.78 -21.57
C TYR A 126 4.28 -8.14 -21.72
N VAL A 127 2.99 -8.18 -22.03
CA VAL A 127 2.23 -9.41 -22.26
C VAL A 127 1.51 -9.38 -23.60
N MET A 128 1.32 -10.54 -24.20
CA MET A 128 0.63 -10.69 -25.47
C MET A 128 -0.38 -11.84 -25.35
N GLY A 129 -1.63 -11.61 -25.74
CA GLY A 129 -2.64 -12.64 -25.83
C GLY A 129 -2.34 -13.65 -26.94
N LYS A 130 -2.88 -14.86 -26.82
CA LYS A 130 -2.85 -15.81 -27.93
C LYS A 130 -3.72 -15.29 -29.07
N ALA A 131 -3.35 -15.64 -30.32
CA ALA A 131 -4.15 -15.31 -31.49
C ALA A 131 -5.52 -15.98 -31.43
N ASP A 132 -6.57 -15.23 -31.75
CA ASP A 132 -7.95 -15.74 -31.80
C ASP A 132 -8.19 -16.65 -33.04
N SER A 133 -7.33 -16.56 -34.02
CA SER A 133 -7.40 -17.36 -35.26
C SER A 133 -6.03 -17.75 -35.76
N ALA A 134 -5.97 -18.89 -36.52
CA ALA A 134 -4.76 -19.28 -37.24
C ALA A 134 -4.34 -18.17 -38.21
N PHE A 135 -3.02 -17.89 -38.28
CA PHE A 135 -2.43 -16.84 -39.14
C PHE A 135 -2.94 -15.42 -38.88
N GLY A 136 -3.51 -15.15 -37.67
CA GLY A 136 -3.93 -13.82 -37.27
C GLY A 136 -2.75 -12.81 -37.27
N ARG A 137 -3.01 -11.55 -37.69
CA ARG A 137 -2.00 -10.48 -37.75
C ARG A 137 -2.26 -9.33 -36.76
N THR A 138 -3.19 -9.54 -35.83
CA THR A 138 -3.70 -8.48 -34.95
C THR A 138 -3.24 -8.63 -33.50
N GLN A 139 -2.11 -9.34 -33.26
CA GLN A 139 -1.53 -9.45 -31.92
C GLN A 139 -1.15 -8.07 -31.41
N LYS A 140 -1.55 -7.82 -30.16
CA LYS A 140 -1.23 -6.60 -29.44
C LYS A 140 -0.36 -6.93 -28.24
N ILE A 141 0.70 -6.15 -28.05
CA ILE A 141 1.52 -6.19 -26.84
C ILE A 141 0.93 -5.18 -25.87
N GLU A 142 0.68 -5.62 -24.64
CA GLU A 142 0.14 -4.77 -23.56
C GLU A 142 1.22 -4.58 -22.49
N ASP A 143 1.39 -3.31 -22.04
CA ASP A 143 2.20 -2.98 -20.87
C ASP A 143 1.41 -3.28 -19.59
N THR A 144 2.00 -4.02 -18.66
CA THR A 144 1.33 -4.38 -17.40
C THR A 144 1.71 -3.50 -16.22
N THR A 145 2.51 -2.46 -16.44
CA THR A 145 2.98 -1.55 -15.39
C THR A 145 1.83 -0.93 -14.61
N ILE A 146 0.83 -0.40 -15.32
CA ILE A 146 -0.37 0.22 -14.73
C ILE A 146 -1.51 0.23 -15.75
N GLY A 147 -2.75 0.24 -15.27
CA GLY A 147 -3.92 0.41 -16.12
C GLY A 147 -4.52 -0.90 -16.65
N TRP A 148 -5.39 -0.73 -17.64
CA TRP A 148 -6.18 -1.81 -18.20
C TRP A 148 -5.42 -2.56 -19.30
N ARG A 149 -5.52 -3.91 -19.25
CA ARG A 149 -5.06 -4.83 -20.29
C ARG A 149 -6.09 -5.94 -20.47
N PHE A 150 -6.16 -6.52 -21.66
CA PHE A 150 -7.15 -7.57 -22.01
C PHE A 150 -8.58 -7.16 -21.63
N ILE A 151 -8.98 -5.97 -22.03
CA ILE A 151 -10.25 -5.34 -21.62
C ILE A 151 -11.43 -6.21 -22.05
N ASN A 152 -12.26 -6.61 -21.07
CA ASN A 152 -13.53 -7.28 -21.34
C ASN A 152 -14.52 -6.25 -21.97
N PRO A 153 -15.06 -6.51 -23.18
CA PRO A 153 -15.95 -5.58 -23.86
C PRO A 153 -17.20 -5.23 -23.06
N LYS A 154 -17.79 -6.20 -22.36
CA LYS A 154 -18.99 -5.99 -21.52
C LYS A 154 -18.66 -5.13 -20.29
N MET A 155 -17.49 -5.32 -19.70
CA MET A 155 -17.02 -4.46 -18.59
C MET A 155 -16.85 -3.01 -19.05
N LYS A 156 -16.26 -2.81 -20.25
CA LYS A 156 -16.11 -1.48 -20.85
C LYS A 156 -17.45 -0.81 -21.13
N GLU A 157 -18.43 -1.57 -21.64
CA GLU A 157 -19.78 -1.09 -21.94
C GLU A 157 -20.55 -0.67 -20.66
N LEU A 158 -20.50 -1.51 -19.62
CA LEU A 158 -21.33 -1.31 -18.42
C LEU A 158 -20.74 -0.30 -17.42
N TYR A 159 -19.41 -0.27 -17.27
CA TYR A 159 -18.75 0.47 -16.17
C TYR A 159 -17.66 1.41 -16.64
N GLY A 160 -17.27 1.37 -17.91
CA GLY A 160 -16.12 2.10 -18.43
C GLY A 160 -14.80 1.43 -18.03
N VAL A 161 -13.72 1.96 -18.62
CA VAL A 161 -12.34 1.52 -18.34
C VAL A 161 -11.44 2.76 -18.25
N ASP A 162 -11.88 3.73 -17.49
CA ASP A 162 -11.16 5.00 -17.31
C ASP A 162 -9.75 4.70 -16.76
N ALA A 163 -8.75 5.38 -17.27
CA ALA A 163 -7.40 5.34 -16.70
C ALA A 163 -7.40 5.98 -15.30
N MET A 164 -6.43 5.63 -14.46
CA MET A 164 -6.40 6.11 -13.07
C MET A 164 -6.48 7.64 -12.95
N PRO A 165 -5.73 8.46 -13.73
CA PRO A 165 -5.89 9.92 -13.71
C PRO A 165 -7.30 10.39 -14.10
N GLN A 166 -7.97 9.70 -15.03
CA GLN A 166 -9.35 10.03 -15.41
C GLN A 166 -10.32 9.78 -14.26
N THR A 167 -10.14 8.69 -13.50
CA THR A 167 -10.97 8.44 -12.29
C THR A 167 -10.79 9.52 -11.23
N ALA A 168 -9.59 10.08 -11.11
CA ALA A 168 -9.32 11.19 -10.19
C ALA A 168 -9.96 12.51 -10.64
N ASP A 169 -9.92 12.82 -11.93
CA ASP A 169 -10.66 13.97 -12.48
C ASP A 169 -12.17 13.79 -12.33
N ASN A 170 -12.72 12.57 -12.49
CA ASN A 170 -14.13 12.30 -12.22
C ASN A 170 -14.51 12.60 -10.75
N VAL A 171 -13.62 12.28 -9.80
CA VAL A 171 -13.79 12.64 -8.39
C VAL A 171 -13.70 14.15 -8.21
N ALA A 172 -12.72 14.82 -8.83
CA ALA A 172 -12.57 16.26 -8.75
C ALA A 172 -13.82 16.99 -9.28
N ASP A 173 -14.34 16.57 -10.43
CA ASP A 173 -15.57 17.10 -11.03
C ASP A 173 -16.80 16.89 -10.13
N GLN A 174 -16.99 15.68 -9.60
CA GLN A 174 -18.17 15.33 -8.80
C GLN A 174 -18.20 16.01 -7.43
N TRP A 175 -17.04 16.16 -6.77
CA TRP A 175 -16.92 16.82 -5.46
C TRP A 175 -16.43 18.27 -5.56
N GLN A 176 -16.36 18.82 -6.80
CA GLN A 176 -15.96 20.22 -7.06
C GLN A 176 -14.64 20.61 -6.40
N ILE A 177 -13.64 19.74 -6.56
CA ILE A 177 -12.30 19.95 -6.01
C ILE A 177 -11.43 20.67 -7.04
N ASN A 178 -11.07 21.89 -6.76
CA ASN A 178 -10.28 22.74 -7.67
C ASN A 178 -8.81 22.30 -7.70
N ARG A 179 -8.05 22.87 -8.63
CA ARG A 179 -6.64 22.59 -8.84
C ARG A 179 -5.77 23.10 -7.71
N GLU A 180 -6.07 24.26 -7.18
CA GLU A 180 -5.33 24.92 -6.10
C GLU A 180 -5.34 24.10 -4.83
N ASP A 181 -6.49 23.57 -4.44
CA ASP A 181 -6.63 22.68 -3.27
C ASP A 181 -5.82 21.39 -3.47
N GLN A 182 -5.83 20.81 -4.68
CA GLN A 182 -5.07 19.60 -4.99
C GLN A 182 -3.56 19.85 -4.92
N ASP A 183 -3.08 20.98 -5.43
CA ASP A 183 -1.66 21.33 -5.39
C ASP A 183 -1.22 21.66 -3.95
N ALA A 184 -2.07 22.31 -3.14
CA ALA A 184 -1.82 22.56 -1.72
C ALA A 184 -1.73 21.26 -0.91
N PHE A 185 -2.61 20.29 -1.20
CA PHE A 185 -2.56 18.95 -0.60
C PHE A 185 -1.24 18.23 -0.95
N ALA A 186 -0.84 18.27 -2.22
CA ALA A 186 0.39 17.65 -2.68
C ALA A 186 1.64 18.30 -2.08
N LEU A 187 1.68 19.63 -2.02
CA LEU A 187 2.78 20.38 -1.38
C LEU A 187 2.93 19.97 0.09
N ARG A 188 1.83 19.89 0.83
CA ARG A 188 1.82 19.46 2.23
C ARG A 188 2.36 18.04 2.41
N SER A 189 1.99 17.12 1.51
CA SER A 189 2.53 15.75 1.50
C SER A 189 4.05 15.76 1.38
N GLN A 190 4.61 16.52 0.44
CA GLN A 190 6.06 16.66 0.24
C GLN A 190 6.74 17.29 1.47
N GLN A 191 6.18 18.35 2.03
CA GLN A 191 6.74 19.04 3.21
C GLN A 191 6.76 18.12 4.44
N ARG A 192 5.66 17.41 4.71
CA ARG A 192 5.57 16.45 5.82
C ARG A 192 6.56 15.29 5.64
N THR A 193 6.70 14.77 4.42
CA THR A 193 7.67 13.71 4.12
C THR A 193 9.10 14.19 4.32
N ALA A 194 9.45 15.38 3.85
CA ALA A 194 10.78 15.95 4.05
C ALA A 194 11.11 16.13 5.54
N ALA A 195 10.16 16.65 6.32
CA ALA A 195 10.31 16.80 7.77
C ALA A 195 10.49 15.45 8.47
N ALA A 196 9.70 14.42 8.09
CA ALA A 196 9.80 13.08 8.64
C ALA A 196 11.13 12.39 8.31
N GLN A 197 11.62 12.56 7.06
CA GLN A 197 12.95 12.07 6.67
C GLN A 197 14.07 12.75 7.48
N GLN A 198 14.02 14.08 7.64
CA GLN A 198 15.01 14.81 8.43
C GLN A 198 14.99 14.41 9.92
N ALA A 199 13.81 14.09 10.45
CA ALA A 199 13.65 13.60 11.83
C ALA A 199 14.04 12.12 12.00
N GLY A 200 14.41 11.40 10.93
CA GLY A 200 14.76 9.98 10.98
C GLY A 200 13.57 9.04 11.19
N PHE A 201 12.33 9.52 11.01
CA PHE A 201 11.13 8.72 11.25
C PHE A 201 11.12 7.43 10.45
N PHE A 202 11.39 7.51 9.15
CA PHE A 202 11.35 6.35 8.26
C PHE A 202 12.53 5.38 8.43
N ALA A 203 13.63 5.82 9.04
CA ALA A 203 14.79 4.95 9.30
C ALA A 203 14.45 3.75 10.22
N GLU A 204 13.44 3.90 11.08
CA GLU A 204 12.96 2.81 11.94
C GLU A 204 12.05 1.80 11.22
N GLU A 205 11.49 2.18 10.06
CA GLU A 205 10.65 1.33 9.22
C GLU A 205 11.45 0.60 8.15
N ILE A 206 12.51 1.23 7.65
CA ILE A 206 13.23 0.81 6.45
C ILE A 206 14.30 -0.23 6.79
N VAL A 207 14.29 -1.34 6.05
CA VAL A 207 15.40 -2.27 5.96
C VAL A 207 16.15 -2.02 4.65
N PRO A 208 17.47 -1.87 4.67
CA PRO A 208 18.25 -1.60 3.47
C PRO A 208 18.14 -2.73 2.44
N VAL A 209 18.15 -2.36 1.18
CA VAL A 209 18.27 -3.29 0.04
C VAL A 209 19.70 -3.27 -0.46
N VAL A 210 20.40 -4.40 -0.34
CA VAL A 210 21.79 -4.56 -0.81
C VAL A 210 21.77 -5.14 -2.22
N ILE A 211 22.23 -4.36 -3.20
CA ILE A 211 22.26 -4.74 -4.61
C ILE A 211 23.72 -5.08 -4.98
N LYS A 212 23.97 -6.37 -5.27
CA LYS A 212 25.27 -6.85 -5.70
C LYS A 212 25.49 -6.58 -7.19
N GLY A 213 26.52 -5.83 -7.52
CA GLY A 213 26.91 -5.50 -8.88
C GLY A 213 28.35 -5.91 -9.21
N LYS A 214 28.73 -5.81 -10.50
CA LYS A 214 30.09 -6.15 -10.95
C LYS A 214 31.19 -5.26 -10.33
N LYS A 215 30.81 -4.07 -9.84
CA LYS A 215 31.76 -3.07 -9.27
C LYS A 215 31.66 -2.97 -7.75
N GLY A 216 30.96 -3.89 -7.09
CA GLY A 216 30.72 -3.88 -5.64
C GLY A 216 29.24 -3.86 -5.29
N GLU A 217 28.95 -3.60 -4.03
CA GLU A 217 27.57 -3.53 -3.50
C GLU A 217 27.08 -2.08 -3.49
N THR A 218 25.82 -1.90 -3.80
CA THR A 218 25.07 -0.63 -3.62
C THR A 218 24.03 -0.85 -2.53
N ILE A 219 24.02 0.01 -1.52
CA ILE A 219 23.02 -0.02 -0.45
C ILE A 219 21.97 1.04 -0.75
N VAL A 220 20.70 0.63 -0.81
CA VAL A 220 19.56 1.52 -0.94
C VAL A 220 18.80 1.46 0.39
N ASP A 221 18.81 2.56 1.15
CA ASP A 221 18.29 2.67 2.52
C ASP A 221 17.36 3.86 2.73
N THR A 222 17.04 4.57 1.65
CA THR A 222 16.22 5.80 1.69
C THR A 222 15.19 5.78 0.58
N ASP A 223 13.98 6.29 0.86
CA ASP A 223 12.92 6.46 -0.14
C ASP A 223 13.38 7.43 -1.23
N GLU A 224 13.29 7.00 -2.49
CA GLU A 224 13.86 7.70 -3.65
C GLU A 224 12.87 8.73 -4.26
N HIS A 225 11.57 8.57 -4.01
CA HIS A 225 10.53 9.34 -4.68
C HIS A 225 10.33 10.77 -4.15
N PRO A 226 10.53 11.08 -2.83
CA PRO A 226 10.27 12.39 -2.26
C PRO A 226 11.04 13.53 -2.95
N ARG A 227 10.39 14.69 -3.05
CA ARG A 227 10.93 15.93 -3.65
C ARG A 227 10.81 17.08 -2.66
N ALA A 228 11.80 17.17 -1.77
CA ALA A 228 11.81 18.15 -0.68
C ALA A 228 11.85 19.63 -1.17
N ASP A 229 12.28 19.85 -2.41
CA ASP A 229 12.35 21.15 -3.09
C ASP A 229 11.06 21.58 -3.80
N THR A 230 9.97 20.82 -3.65
CA THR A 230 8.68 21.15 -4.27
C THR A 230 8.14 22.48 -3.75
N THR A 231 7.70 23.35 -4.65
CA THR A 231 7.04 24.62 -4.31
C THR A 231 5.65 24.73 -4.96
N ALA A 232 4.82 25.63 -4.42
CA ALA A 232 3.49 25.89 -4.97
C ALA A 232 3.56 26.39 -6.42
N GLU A 233 4.53 27.27 -6.73
CA GLU A 233 4.75 27.80 -8.07
C GLU A 233 5.21 26.72 -9.07
N ALA A 234 5.97 25.74 -8.61
CA ALA A 234 6.38 24.61 -9.45
C ALA A 234 5.19 23.71 -9.77
N LEU A 235 4.34 23.41 -8.78
CA LEU A 235 3.12 22.60 -8.96
C LEU A 235 2.14 23.30 -9.91
N ALA A 236 1.89 24.60 -9.73
CA ALA A 236 0.96 25.38 -10.56
C ALA A 236 1.34 25.40 -12.06
N LYS A 237 2.63 25.26 -12.39
CA LYS A 237 3.13 25.22 -13.79
C LYS A 237 2.93 23.86 -14.47
N LEU A 238 2.60 22.80 -13.72
CA LEU A 238 2.41 21.47 -14.29
C LEU A 238 1.13 21.41 -15.14
N LYS A 239 1.24 20.81 -16.30
CA LYS A 239 0.09 20.62 -17.19
C LYS A 239 -0.76 19.45 -16.71
N PRO A 240 -2.10 19.56 -16.74
CA PRO A 240 -2.99 18.45 -16.50
C PRO A 240 -2.75 17.30 -17.50
N VAL A 241 -2.82 16.06 -17.00
CA VAL A 241 -2.51 14.87 -17.83
C VAL A 241 -3.65 14.46 -18.75
N ASN A 242 -4.89 14.85 -18.45
CA ASN A 242 -6.10 14.49 -19.23
C ASN A 242 -6.65 15.63 -20.08
N GLY A 243 -5.90 16.71 -20.24
CA GLY A 243 -6.28 17.86 -21.06
C GLY A 243 -6.38 19.18 -20.27
N PRO A 244 -6.46 20.33 -20.97
CA PRO A 244 -6.31 21.66 -20.36
C PRO A 244 -7.41 22.00 -19.34
N ASP A 245 -8.60 21.42 -19.47
CA ASP A 245 -9.75 21.69 -18.60
C ASP A 245 -9.81 20.74 -17.38
N LYS A 246 -8.75 19.97 -17.17
CA LYS A 246 -8.64 19.00 -16.07
C LYS A 246 -7.64 19.45 -15.00
N THR A 247 -7.62 18.75 -13.87
CA THR A 247 -6.90 19.22 -12.68
C THR A 247 -5.79 18.29 -12.22
N VAL A 248 -5.84 17.02 -12.61
CA VAL A 248 -4.83 16.02 -12.22
C VAL A 248 -3.53 16.22 -12.98
N THR A 249 -2.42 16.33 -12.26
CA THR A 249 -1.07 16.51 -12.80
C THR A 249 -0.11 15.45 -12.23
N ALA A 250 1.09 15.37 -12.78
CA ALA A 250 2.16 14.55 -12.22
C ALA A 250 2.61 14.99 -10.82
N GLY A 251 2.29 16.22 -10.39
CA GLY A 251 2.67 16.76 -9.09
C GLY A 251 1.64 16.49 -7.98
N ASN A 252 0.38 16.23 -8.34
CA ASN A 252 -0.71 15.97 -7.39
C ASN A 252 -1.29 14.55 -7.49
N ALA A 253 -0.51 13.64 -8.08
CA ALA A 253 -0.74 12.20 -8.18
C ALA A 253 0.42 11.43 -7.55
N SER A 254 0.15 10.22 -7.06
CA SER A 254 1.20 9.29 -6.63
C SER A 254 2.02 8.78 -7.81
N GLY A 255 3.24 8.33 -7.54
CA GLY A 255 4.12 7.75 -8.54
C GLY A 255 3.85 6.29 -8.87
N VAL A 256 4.56 5.80 -9.88
CA VAL A 256 4.76 4.38 -10.21
C VAL A 256 6.06 3.95 -9.51
N ASN A 257 6.00 2.94 -8.65
CA ASN A 257 7.07 2.68 -7.69
C ASN A 257 7.30 1.18 -7.46
N ASP A 258 8.45 0.89 -6.83
CA ASP A 258 8.88 -0.44 -6.41
C ASP A 258 9.02 -0.49 -4.89
N GLY A 259 8.62 -1.59 -4.25
CA GLY A 259 8.79 -1.74 -2.80
C GLY A 259 8.11 -2.99 -2.23
N ALA A 260 8.50 -3.35 -1.01
CA ALA A 260 7.91 -4.45 -0.24
C ALA A 260 7.81 -4.08 1.24
N ALA A 261 6.82 -4.64 1.93
CA ALA A 261 6.63 -4.51 3.37
C ALA A 261 6.10 -5.82 3.96
N ALA A 262 6.44 -6.09 5.21
CA ALA A 262 5.90 -7.24 5.93
C ALA A 262 5.79 -6.95 7.42
N MET A 263 4.91 -7.70 8.09
CA MET A 263 4.71 -7.63 9.54
C MET A 263 4.34 -9.01 10.12
N ILE A 264 4.71 -9.22 11.38
CA ILE A 264 4.33 -10.39 12.16
C ILE A 264 3.00 -10.11 12.86
N LEU A 265 2.01 -10.98 12.62
CA LEU A 265 0.75 -11.01 13.37
C LEU A 265 0.69 -12.28 14.23
N ALA A 266 0.27 -12.13 15.48
CA ALA A 266 0.22 -13.23 16.42
C ALA A 266 -0.95 -13.13 17.40
N SER A 267 -1.44 -14.29 17.86
CA SER A 267 -2.35 -14.39 19.00
C SER A 267 -1.64 -14.00 20.31
N ALA A 268 -2.39 -13.80 21.37
CA ALA A 268 -1.82 -13.53 22.70
C ALA A 268 -0.94 -14.70 23.19
N GLU A 269 -1.32 -15.93 22.89
CA GLU A 269 -0.63 -17.15 23.21
C GLU A 269 0.71 -17.27 22.47
N ALA A 270 0.72 -16.99 21.16
CA ALA A 270 1.94 -16.99 20.35
C ALA A 270 2.89 -15.86 20.77
N VAL A 271 2.36 -14.66 21.07
CA VAL A 271 3.16 -13.56 21.62
C VAL A 271 3.92 -13.98 22.88
N GLN A 272 3.23 -14.62 23.83
CA GLN A 272 3.84 -15.09 25.07
C GLN A 272 4.85 -16.21 24.81
N LYS A 273 4.48 -17.19 23.97
CA LYS A 273 5.31 -18.37 23.69
C LYS A 273 6.64 -18.01 23.03
N TYR A 274 6.65 -17.05 22.10
CA TYR A 274 7.85 -16.67 21.33
C TYR A 274 8.49 -15.36 21.81
N GLY A 275 8.01 -14.78 22.92
CA GLY A 275 8.56 -13.56 23.50
C GLY A 275 8.44 -12.34 22.58
N LEU A 276 7.39 -12.28 21.74
CA LEU A 276 7.19 -11.19 20.79
C LEU A 276 6.69 -9.92 21.51
N LYS A 277 7.05 -8.75 20.97
CA LYS A 277 6.55 -7.47 21.45
C LYS A 277 5.14 -7.21 20.91
N ARG A 278 4.19 -6.85 21.77
CA ARG A 278 2.89 -6.30 21.33
C ARG A 278 3.07 -4.84 20.98
N ARG A 279 2.92 -4.46 19.71
CA ARG A 279 2.99 -3.06 19.27
C ARG A 279 1.60 -2.45 19.11
N ALA A 280 0.71 -3.19 18.45
CA ALA A 280 -0.67 -2.78 18.28
C ALA A 280 -1.59 -4.00 18.19
N ARG A 281 -2.85 -3.82 18.58
CA ARG A 281 -3.93 -4.79 18.38
C ARG A 281 -4.74 -4.40 17.14
N VAL A 282 -5.03 -5.36 16.26
CA VAL A 282 -5.93 -5.14 15.13
C VAL A 282 -7.37 -5.24 15.62
N LEU A 283 -8.15 -4.18 15.46
CA LEU A 283 -9.56 -4.15 15.89
C LEU A 283 -10.52 -4.63 14.80
N GLY A 284 -10.16 -4.43 13.54
CA GLY A 284 -10.98 -4.88 12.43
C GLY A 284 -10.59 -4.28 11.10
N MET A 285 -11.19 -4.82 10.03
CA MET A 285 -11.05 -4.35 8.66
C MET A 285 -12.41 -4.39 7.96
N ALA A 286 -12.71 -3.41 7.12
CA ALA A 286 -13.88 -3.41 6.26
C ALA A 286 -13.55 -2.99 4.84
N SER A 287 -14.28 -3.56 3.88
CA SER A 287 -14.26 -3.16 2.48
C SER A 287 -15.64 -2.66 2.03
N ALA A 288 -15.64 -1.78 1.03
CA ALA A 288 -16.85 -1.30 0.38
C ALA A 288 -16.63 -1.15 -1.12
N GLY A 289 -17.70 -1.28 -1.91
CA GLY A 289 -17.70 -1.02 -3.36
C GLY A 289 -18.28 0.36 -3.67
N VAL A 290 -17.80 0.97 -4.75
CA VAL A 290 -18.33 2.19 -5.35
C VAL A 290 -18.29 2.06 -6.88
N ALA A 291 -18.89 3.00 -7.61
CA ALA A 291 -18.78 3.00 -9.05
C ALA A 291 -17.32 3.05 -9.51
N PRO A 292 -16.86 2.19 -10.44
CA PRO A 292 -15.45 2.13 -10.88
C PRO A 292 -14.89 3.47 -11.32
N ARG A 293 -15.66 4.32 -11.94
CA ARG A 293 -15.25 5.62 -12.45
C ARG A 293 -14.92 6.65 -11.36
N ILE A 294 -15.38 6.42 -10.13
CA ILE A 294 -15.07 7.25 -8.95
C ILE A 294 -14.41 6.42 -7.85
N MET A 295 -13.55 5.49 -8.23
CA MET A 295 -12.89 4.55 -7.32
C MET A 295 -12.19 5.26 -6.14
N GLY A 296 -11.70 6.48 -6.34
CA GLY A 296 -11.05 7.28 -5.33
C GLY A 296 -11.90 7.56 -4.07
N TYR A 297 -13.22 7.52 -4.21
CA TYR A 297 -14.16 7.72 -3.10
C TYR A 297 -14.35 6.48 -2.22
N GLY A 298 -13.86 5.31 -2.63
CA GLY A 298 -14.02 4.03 -1.92
C GLY A 298 -13.69 4.02 -0.43
N PRO A 299 -12.68 4.77 0.07
CA PRO A 299 -12.38 4.87 1.49
C PRO A 299 -13.56 5.32 2.36
N VAL A 300 -14.37 6.27 1.88
CA VAL A 300 -15.48 6.83 2.68
C VAL A 300 -16.48 5.76 3.15
N PRO A 301 -17.12 4.98 2.27
CA PRO A 301 -18.03 3.94 2.72
C PRO A 301 -17.33 2.81 3.48
N ALA A 302 -16.04 2.52 3.19
CA ALA A 302 -15.28 1.51 3.93
C ALA A 302 -15.03 1.95 5.38
N VAL A 303 -14.62 3.20 5.59
CA VAL A 303 -14.40 3.79 6.93
C VAL A 303 -15.72 3.88 7.70
N LYS A 304 -16.78 4.43 7.10
CA LYS A 304 -18.10 4.52 7.75
C LYS A 304 -18.59 3.15 8.21
N LYS A 305 -18.50 2.13 7.35
CA LYS A 305 -18.88 0.74 7.68
C LYS A 305 -18.04 0.15 8.82
N LEU A 306 -16.74 0.45 8.85
CA LEU A 306 -15.86 -0.05 9.91
C LEU A 306 -16.12 0.65 11.24
N CYS A 307 -16.28 1.97 11.22
CA CYS A 307 -16.60 2.77 12.39
C CYS A 307 -17.95 2.35 13.02
N GLU A 308 -19.00 2.14 12.22
CA GLU A 308 -20.28 1.63 12.69
C GLU A 308 -20.14 0.27 13.39
N ARG A 309 -19.41 -0.68 12.77
CA ARG A 309 -19.20 -2.02 13.34
C ARG A 309 -18.39 -2.00 14.63
N LEU A 310 -17.40 -1.13 14.74
CA LEU A 310 -16.54 -1.00 15.92
C LEU A 310 -17.12 -0.02 16.96
N LYS A 311 -18.20 0.68 16.64
CA LYS A 311 -18.82 1.75 17.46
C LYS A 311 -17.83 2.88 17.75
N LEU A 312 -17.08 3.29 16.73
CA LEU A 312 -16.09 4.37 16.76
C LEU A 312 -16.57 5.53 15.89
N ALA A 313 -16.11 6.74 16.22
CA ALA A 313 -16.22 7.92 15.37
C ALA A 313 -14.86 8.25 14.73
N VAL A 314 -14.86 9.00 13.62
CA VAL A 314 -13.61 9.45 12.97
C VAL A 314 -12.78 10.36 13.89
N SER A 315 -13.44 11.05 14.81
CA SER A 315 -12.79 11.87 15.86
C SER A 315 -11.97 11.06 16.87
N ASP A 316 -12.22 9.75 17.01
CA ASP A 316 -11.52 8.91 17.98
C ASP A 316 -10.11 8.52 17.51
N PHE A 317 -9.81 8.68 16.22
CA PHE A 317 -8.50 8.34 15.67
C PHE A 317 -7.48 9.45 15.95
N ALA A 318 -6.37 9.06 16.57
CA ALA A 318 -5.21 9.92 16.76
C ALA A 318 -4.32 10.01 15.52
N VAL A 319 -4.37 8.98 14.65
CA VAL A 319 -3.62 8.88 13.41
C VAL A 319 -4.53 8.32 12.32
N ILE A 320 -4.50 8.93 11.14
CA ILE A 320 -5.21 8.47 9.95
C ILE A 320 -4.22 8.42 8.78
N GLU A 321 -3.83 7.22 8.37
CA GLU A 321 -3.05 6.99 7.16
C GLU A 321 -4.00 6.74 5.99
N LEU A 322 -4.19 7.76 5.15
CA LEU A 322 -4.98 7.72 3.93
C LEU A 322 -4.03 7.63 2.73
N ASN A 323 -4.14 6.59 1.92
CA ASN A 323 -3.35 6.53 0.70
C ASN A 323 -3.69 7.68 -0.24
N GLU A 324 -2.67 8.40 -0.66
CA GLU A 324 -2.77 9.55 -1.56
C GLU A 324 -2.54 9.08 -3.01
N ALA A 325 -3.46 8.29 -3.56
CA ALA A 325 -3.37 7.92 -4.96
C ALA A 325 -3.40 9.17 -5.86
N PHE A 326 -4.27 10.12 -5.50
CA PHE A 326 -4.41 11.45 -6.10
C PHE A 326 -4.86 12.45 -5.02
N ALA A 327 -4.43 13.70 -5.12
CA ALA A 327 -4.87 14.76 -4.20
C ALA A 327 -6.40 14.97 -4.25
N ALA A 328 -7.01 14.95 -5.43
CA ALA A 328 -8.47 15.04 -5.60
C ALA A 328 -9.20 13.96 -4.78
N GLN A 329 -8.70 12.72 -4.83
CA GLN A 329 -9.25 11.61 -4.07
C GLN A 329 -9.04 11.82 -2.56
N GLY A 330 -7.86 12.26 -2.14
CA GLY A 330 -7.56 12.55 -0.75
C GLY A 330 -8.52 13.58 -0.16
N LEU A 331 -8.71 14.70 -0.85
CA LEU A 331 -9.63 15.78 -0.46
C LEU A 331 -11.10 15.35 -0.44
N ALA A 332 -11.57 14.58 -1.42
CA ALA A 332 -12.93 14.06 -1.39
C ALA A 332 -13.18 13.18 -0.14
N VAL A 333 -12.20 12.36 0.22
CA VAL A 333 -12.30 11.47 1.37
C VAL A 333 -12.24 12.26 2.69
N THR A 334 -11.28 13.16 2.86
CA THR A 334 -11.16 13.94 4.11
C THR A 334 -12.39 14.80 4.35
N ARG A 335 -12.87 15.53 3.35
CA ARG A 335 -14.06 16.40 3.44
C ARG A 335 -15.31 15.61 3.82
N ASP A 336 -15.58 14.45 3.19
CA ASP A 336 -16.77 13.62 3.47
C ASP A 336 -16.69 12.83 4.79
N LEU A 337 -15.49 12.68 5.35
CA LEU A 337 -15.29 12.16 6.70
C LEU A 337 -15.33 13.26 7.78
N GLY A 338 -15.57 14.51 7.40
CA GLY A 338 -15.65 15.65 8.31
C GLY A 338 -14.28 16.12 8.84
N LEU A 339 -13.21 15.87 8.09
CA LEU A 339 -11.85 16.27 8.40
C LEU A 339 -11.49 17.55 7.62
N ALA A 340 -10.70 18.44 8.23
CA ALA A 340 -10.12 19.56 7.52
C ALA A 340 -9.12 19.09 6.45
N ASP A 341 -8.94 19.86 5.38
CA ASP A 341 -8.00 19.54 4.32
C ASP A 341 -6.55 19.39 4.83
N ASP A 342 -6.19 20.11 5.89
CA ASP A 342 -4.89 20.13 6.53
C ASP A 342 -4.83 19.44 7.90
N ASP A 343 -5.85 18.64 8.25
CA ASP A 343 -5.93 17.95 9.55
C ASP A 343 -4.59 17.25 9.85
N ALA A 344 -4.03 17.62 11.01
CA ALA A 344 -2.70 17.16 11.41
C ALA A 344 -2.64 15.63 11.66
N ARG A 345 -3.79 14.99 11.88
CA ARG A 345 -3.89 13.54 12.10
C ARG A 345 -3.81 12.74 10.80
N VAL A 346 -4.09 13.38 9.65
CA VAL A 346 -4.09 12.73 8.33
C VAL A 346 -2.69 12.80 7.75
N ASN A 347 -2.08 11.65 7.50
CA ASN A 347 -0.74 11.51 6.93
C ASN A 347 0.28 12.45 7.59
N PRO A 348 0.50 12.36 8.91
CA PRO A 348 1.38 13.30 9.63
C PRO A 348 2.82 13.30 9.11
N ASN A 349 3.25 12.21 8.49
CA ASN A 349 4.58 12.05 7.90
C ASN A 349 4.58 12.13 6.36
N GLY A 350 3.52 12.69 5.78
CA GLY A 350 3.30 12.67 4.32
C GLY A 350 2.75 11.33 3.83
N GLY A 351 2.42 11.24 2.55
CA GLY A 351 1.77 10.07 1.97
C GLY A 351 2.28 9.73 0.57
N ALA A 352 1.49 8.98 -0.18
CA ALA A 352 1.91 8.36 -1.43
C ALA A 352 2.28 9.35 -2.56
N ILE A 353 1.77 10.56 -2.55
CA ILE A 353 2.19 11.61 -3.50
C ILE A 353 3.68 11.90 -3.34
N ALA A 354 4.16 11.95 -2.11
CA ALA A 354 5.57 12.18 -1.81
C ALA A 354 6.39 10.88 -1.75
N LEU A 355 5.89 9.85 -1.05
CA LEU A 355 6.62 8.59 -0.81
C LEU A 355 6.60 7.63 -2.00
N GLY A 356 5.53 7.67 -2.80
CA GLY A 356 5.29 6.70 -3.86
C GLY A 356 4.23 5.65 -3.52
N HIS A 357 3.81 4.88 -4.56
CA HIS A 357 2.69 3.94 -4.46
C HIS A 357 2.98 2.59 -5.14
N PRO A 358 3.89 1.76 -4.58
CA PRO A 358 4.00 0.36 -5.02
C PRO A 358 2.70 -0.37 -4.66
N LEU A 359 1.88 -0.75 -5.64
CA LEU A 359 0.48 -1.14 -5.45
C LEU A 359 0.30 -2.19 -4.34
N GLY A 360 0.90 -3.36 -4.50
CA GLY A 360 0.77 -4.47 -3.56
C GLY A 360 1.34 -4.21 -2.17
N MET A 361 2.36 -3.36 -2.07
CA MET A 361 3.00 -3.00 -0.80
C MET A 361 2.22 -1.94 -0.01
N SER A 362 1.60 -0.99 -0.70
CA SER A 362 1.14 0.27 -0.10
C SER A 362 0.18 0.06 1.08
N GLY A 363 -0.74 -0.90 0.97
CA GLY A 363 -1.67 -1.18 2.07
C GLY A 363 -0.99 -1.68 3.35
N ALA A 364 0.05 -2.50 3.23
CA ALA A 364 0.86 -2.95 4.37
C ALA A 364 1.69 -1.79 4.94
N ARG A 365 2.26 -0.92 4.07
CA ARG A 365 2.98 0.29 4.50
C ARG A 365 2.08 1.22 5.32
N LEU A 366 0.84 1.46 4.90
CA LEU A 366 -0.09 2.30 5.67
C LEU A 366 -0.32 1.75 7.08
N VAL A 367 -0.53 0.44 7.23
CA VAL A 367 -0.72 -0.18 8.55
C VAL A 367 0.55 -0.07 9.40
N LEU A 368 1.71 -0.36 8.82
CA LEU A 368 3.02 -0.23 9.49
C LEU A 368 3.27 1.19 9.99
N THR A 369 3.10 2.19 9.11
CA THR A 369 3.30 3.60 9.45
C THR A 369 2.29 4.09 10.50
N THR A 370 1.02 3.61 10.43
CA THR A 370 0.03 3.89 11.47
C THR A 370 0.48 3.42 12.85
N VAL A 371 0.96 2.16 12.94
CA VAL A 371 1.45 1.60 14.21
C VAL A 371 2.64 2.40 14.73
N HIS A 372 3.62 2.67 13.87
CA HIS A 372 4.81 3.43 14.23
C HIS A 372 4.48 4.86 14.70
N GLN A 373 3.59 5.56 13.97
CA GLN A 373 3.16 6.90 14.35
C GLN A 373 2.39 6.92 15.69
N LEU A 374 1.58 5.91 15.97
CA LEU A 374 0.91 5.77 17.26
C LEU A 374 1.91 5.59 18.42
N GLU A 375 2.98 4.82 18.21
CA GLU A 375 4.05 4.65 19.21
C GLU A 375 4.78 5.97 19.46
N LYS A 376 5.10 6.74 18.40
CA LYS A 376 5.80 8.03 18.50
C LYS A 376 4.95 9.13 19.13
N SER A 377 3.68 9.22 18.78
CA SER A 377 2.78 10.27 19.26
C SER A 377 2.14 9.96 20.63
N GLY A 378 2.20 8.72 21.09
CA GLY A 378 1.44 8.26 22.26
C GLY A 378 -0.05 8.08 22.00
N GLY A 379 -0.51 8.25 20.73
CA GLY A 379 -1.90 8.07 20.33
C GLY A 379 -2.39 6.65 20.57
N LYS A 380 -3.70 6.48 20.71
CA LYS A 380 -4.30 5.15 21.03
C LYS A 380 -4.85 4.45 19.81
N LEU A 381 -5.70 5.09 19.03
CA LEU A 381 -6.38 4.51 17.87
C LEU A 381 -5.83 5.08 16.56
N GLY A 382 -5.61 4.20 15.59
CA GLY A 382 -5.18 4.56 14.25
C GLY A 382 -6.03 3.89 13.18
N LEU A 383 -6.26 4.64 12.11
CA LEU A 383 -6.99 4.22 10.91
C LEU A 383 -6.03 4.19 9.72
N ALA A 384 -5.94 3.06 9.03
CA ALA A 384 -5.35 2.97 7.71
C ALA A 384 -6.46 2.75 6.67
N THR A 385 -6.49 3.55 5.60
CA THR A 385 -7.52 3.43 4.56
C THR A 385 -7.01 3.80 3.19
N MET A 386 -7.59 3.19 2.16
CA MET A 386 -7.18 3.43 0.78
C MET A 386 -8.26 3.10 -0.23
N CYS A 387 -8.21 3.81 -1.36
CA CYS A 387 -8.98 3.51 -2.54
C CYS A 387 -8.36 2.33 -3.32
N VAL A 388 -9.19 1.69 -4.13
CA VAL A 388 -8.81 0.49 -4.88
C VAL A 388 -9.40 0.61 -6.28
N GLY A 389 -8.59 0.33 -7.28
CA GLY A 389 -9.02 0.29 -8.66
C GLY A 389 -10.29 -0.56 -8.86
N VAL A 390 -11.02 -0.29 -9.94
CA VAL A 390 -12.31 -0.94 -10.23
C VAL A 390 -13.40 -0.66 -9.18
N GLY A 391 -13.25 0.42 -8.40
CA GLY A 391 -14.31 0.93 -7.53
C GLY A 391 -14.47 0.24 -6.19
N GLN A 392 -13.40 0.19 -5.39
CA GLN A 392 -13.48 -0.31 -4.01
C GLN A 392 -12.75 0.61 -3.04
N GLY A 393 -12.98 0.42 -1.75
CA GLY A 393 -12.21 0.99 -0.65
C GLY A 393 -11.97 -0.03 0.44
N LEU A 394 -10.87 0.13 1.17
CA LEU A 394 -10.50 -0.70 2.31
C LEU A 394 -10.11 0.18 3.49
N ALA A 395 -10.50 -0.23 4.69
CA ALA A 395 -10.16 0.44 5.95
C ALA A 395 -9.80 -0.60 7.02
N LEU A 396 -8.76 -0.32 7.80
CA LEU A 396 -8.28 -1.15 8.89
C LEU A 396 -8.01 -0.26 10.12
N VAL A 397 -8.43 -0.70 11.30
CA VAL A 397 -8.22 0.02 12.57
C VAL A 397 -7.31 -0.79 13.47
N VAL A 398 -6.34 -0.10 14.05
CA VAL A 398 -5.42 -0.63 15.06
C VAL A 398 -5.50 0.18 16.35
N GLU A 399 -5.21 -0.49 17.46
CA GLU A 399 -5.08 0.12 18.78
C GLU A 399 -3.67 -0.12 19.31
N ARG A 400 -2.95 0.94 19.69
CA ARG A 400 -1.64 0.81 20.34
C ARG A 400 -1.82 0.16 21.73
N VAL A 401 -0.98 -0.78 22.06
CA VAL A 401 -1.00 -1.52 23.34
C VAL A 401 0.27 -1.29 24.16
#